data_07cd5b68fbdb2f1882a94f214b8907f6
#
_entry.id   07cd5b68fbdb2f1882a94f214b8907f6
#
_cell.length_a   1.000
_cell.length_b   1.000
_cell.length_c   1.000
_cell.angle_alpha   90.00
_cell.angle_beta   90.00
_cell.angle_gamma   90.00
#
_symmetry.space_group_name_H-M   'P 1'
#
loop_
_entity.id
_entity.type
_entity.pdbx_description
1 polymer ?
#
loop_
_entity_poly.entity_id
_entity_poly.type
_entity_poly.pdbx_seq_one_letter_code
_entity_poly.pdbx_strand_id
1 'polypeptide(L)'
;MMRHIYALPLHMVIILMLELLIVWAMLSLHQNQRKRSIINAVLCSITALTILYATILTRTPGDYKPILTPFATFTAALQQPELYREMLMNIFLFFPLGLTLSNALPQKWHRWVRIILTTLIGCILSAGIEYAQYRYALGLAEVDDVICNTLGAFLGTASLLAAHAIEKHKERAWHTNMTLTATERQFLHSAKAAVSGGEIPAES
;
A
#
# COMPACT_ATOMS: atom_id res chain seq x y z
N MET A 1 32.94 9.66 17.00
CA MET A 1 32.76 9.63 15.55
C MET A 1 31.27 9.68 15.33
N MET A 2 30.69 10.86 15.01
CA MET A 2 29.27 11.02 14.83
C MET A 2 28.85 10.23 13.59
N ARG A 3 28.08 9.15 13.76
CA ARG A 3 27.32 8.57 12.68
C ARG A 3 26.34 9.66 12.22
N HIS A 4 26.53 10.17 11.02
CA HIS A 4 25.51 11.00 10.38
C HIS A 4 24.25 10.15 10.32
N ILE A 5 23.30 10.49 11.17
CA ILE A 5 21.95 9.95 11.17
C ILE A 5 21.41 10.24 9.77
N TYR A 6 21.33 9.22 8.93
CA TYR A 6 20.70 9.30 7.62
C TYR A 6 19.18 9.47 7.82
N ALA A 7 18.79 10.68 8.24
CA ALA A 7 17.42 11.08 8.09
C ALA A 7 17.17 11.20 6.59
N LEU A 8 16.16 10.52 6.07
CA LEU A 8 15.69 10.82 4.72
C LEU A 8 15.60 12.34 4.59
N PRO A 9 16.19 12.94 3.57
CA PRO A 9 16.09 14.37 3.35
C PRO A 9 14.63 14.78 3.38
N LEU A 10 14.31 15.88 4.05
CA LEU A 10 12.93 16.34 4.25
C LEU A 10 12.12 16.36 2.94
N HIS A 11 12.74 16.72 1.83
CA HIS A 11 12.11 16.73 0.52
C HIS A 11 11.66 15.33 0.06
N MET A 12 12.38 14.27 0.42
CA MET A 12 11.96 12.89 0.09
C MET A 12 10.76 12.43 0.91
N VAL A 13 10.75 12.76 2.20
CA VAL A 13 9.59 12.50 3.06
C VAL A 13 8.36 13.21 2.50
N ILE A 14 8.53 14.46 2.04
CA ILE A 14 7.45 15.23 1.41
C ILE A 14 6.96 14.54 0.12
N ILE A 15 7.87 14.10 -0.74
CA ILE A 15 7.51 13.39 -1.99
C ILE A 15 6.74 12.12 -1.70
N LEU A 16 7.22 11.28 -0.78
CA LEU A 16 6.54 10.04 -0.39
C LEU A 16 5.15 10.30 0.22
N MET A 17 5.03 11.33 1.07
CA MET A 17 3.73 11.73 1.62
C MET A 17 2.77 12.22 0.53
N LEU A 18 3.27 12.96 -0.45
CA LEU A 18 2.48 13.44 -1.59
C LEU A 18 2.02 12.27 -2.46
N GLU A 19 2.87 11.27 -2.72
CA GLU A 19 2.50 10.04 -3.42
C GLU A 19 1.40 9.26 -2.69
N LEU A 20 1.54 9.10 -1.37
CA LEU A 20 0.52 8.44 -0.55
C LEU A 20 -0.82 9.20 -0.59
N LEU A 21 -0.79 10.53 -0.52
CA LEU A 21 -1.98 11.38 -0.62
C LEU A 21 -2.64 11.23 -1.99
N ILE A 22 -1.86 11.24 -3.07
CA ILE A 22 -2.38 11.06 -4.44
C ILE A 22 -2.98 9.67 -4.60
N VAL A 23 -2.33 8.61 -4.11
CA VAL A 23 -2.88 7.25 -4.15
C VAL A 23 -4.18 7.16 -3.36
N TRP A 24 -4.23 7.76 -2.17
CA TRP A 24 -5.45 7.82 -1.36
C TRP A 24 -6.57 8.57 -2.08
N ALA A 25 -6.28 9.76 -2.65
CA ALA A 25 -7.25 10.52 -3.43
C ALA A 25 -7.76 9.74 -4.65
N MET A 26 -6.88 9.00 -5.32
CA MET A 26 -7.26 8.17 -6.47
C MET A 26 -8.12 6.96 -6.09
N LEU A 27 -7.92 6.38 -4.89
CA LEU A 27 -8.80 5.34 -4.35
C LEU A 27 -10.19 5.89 -4.05
N SER A 28 -10.27 7.16 -3.65
CA SER A 28 -11.52 7.85 -3.30
C SER A 28 -12.28 8.34 -4.53
N LEU A 29 -11.63 8.50 -5.68
CA LEU A 29 -12.25 8.98 -6.92
C LEU A 29 -12.72 7.79 -7.78
N HIS A 30 -13.99 7.83 -8.20
CA HIS A 30 -14.59 6.84 -9.10
C HIS A 30 -14.07 7.06 -10.53
N GLN A 31 -12.88 6.50 -10.86
CA GLN A 31 -12.25 6.70 -12.15
C GLN A 31 -12.26 5.42 -13.01
N ASN A 32 -12.21 5.62 -14.34
CA ASN A 32 -12.02 4.55 -15.31
C ASN A 32 -10.76 3.74 -14.97
N GLN A 33 -10.89 2.41 -14.89
CA GLN A 33 -9.82 1.48 -14.49
C GLN A 33 -8.52 1.66 -15.29
N ARG A 34 -8.62 1.98 -16.61
CA ARG A 34 -7.43 2.20 -17.45
C ARG A 34 -6.64 3.44 -17.05
N LYS A 35 -7.33 4.56 -16.78
CA LYS A 35 -6.67 5.80 -16.32
C LYS A 35 -5.99 5.58 -14.97
N ARG A 36 -6.66 4.90 -14.04
CA ARG A 36 -6.13 4.56 -12.72
C ARG A 36 -4.85 3.71 -12.82
N SER A 37 -4.82 2.69 -13.70
CA SER A 37 -3.63 1.85 -13.90
C SER A 37 -2.45 2.66 -14.44
N ILE A 38 -2.67 3.54 -15.42
CA ILE A 38 -1.61 4.37 -15.99
C ILE A 38 -1.03 5.33 -14.95
N ILE A 39 -1.88 6.02 -14.19
CA ILE A 39 -1.40 6.96 -13.17
C ILE A 39 -0.60 6.23 -12.09
N ASN A 40 -1.08 5.06 -11.62
CA ASN A 40 -0.34 4.28 -10.65
C ASN A 40 0.97 3.71 -11.22
N ALA A 41 1.06 3.39 -12.50
CA ALA A 41 2.31 3.00 -13.13
C ALA A 41 3.32 4.16 -13.14
N VAL A 42 2.87 5.39 -13.42
CA VAL A 42 3.72 6.60 -13.35
C VAL A 42 4.18 6.84 -11.90
N LEU A 43 3.27 6.78 -10.93
CA LEU A 43 3.61 6.92 -9.51
C LEU A 43 4.60 5.84 -9.05
N CYS A 44 4.40 4.59 -9.47
CA CYS A 44 5.32 3.49 -9.19
C CYS A 44 6.72 3.78 -9.73
N SER A 45 6.81 4.33 -10.96
CA SER A 45 8.10 4.71 -11.54
C SER A 45 8.78 5.84 -10.76
N ILE A 46 8.02 6.86 -10.33
CA ILE A 46 8.51 7.95 -9.49
C ILE A 46 9.01 7.39 -8.15
N THR A 47 8.23 6.53 -7.49
CA THR A 47 8.61 5.88 -6.22
C THR A 47 9.91 5.07 -6.40
N ALA A 48 10.00 4.25 -7.45
CA ALA A 48 11.21 3.47 -7.71
C ALA A 48 12.44 4.36 -7.93
N LEU A 49 12.31 5.45 -8.69
CA LEU A 49 13.38 6.44 -8.88
C LEU A 49 13.76 7.14 -7.57
N THR A 50 12.79 7.47 -6.73
CA THR A 50 13.02 8.06 -5.39
C THR A 50 13.79 7.08 -4.50
N ILE A 51 13.43 5.79 -4.51
CA ILE A 51 14.14 4.73 -3.79
C ILE A 51 15.60 4.66 -4.26
N LEU A 52 15.83 4.54 -5.58
CA LEU A 52 17.19 4.47 -6.14
C LEU A 52 18.00 5.72 -5.82
N TYR A 53 17.41 6.90 -5.90
CA TYR A 53 18.07 8.14 -5.51
C TYR A 53 18.46 8.11 -4.03
N ALA A 54 17.54 7.77 -3.13
CA ALA A 54 17.77 7.74 -1.69
C ALA A 54 18.82 6.71 -1.26
N THR A 55 18.84 5.55 -1.93
CA THR A 55 19.65 4.41 -1.50
C THR A 55 21.00 4.31 -2.20
N ILE A 56 21.13 4.87 -3.40
CA ILE A 56 22.35 4.77 -4.21
C ILE A 56 22.98 6.15 -4.45
N LEU A 57 22.22 7.12 -4.98
CA LEU A 57 22.79 8.37 -5.47
C LEU A 57 23.18 9.36 -4.36
N THR A 58 22.61 9.24 -3.17
CA THR A 58 22.97 10.08 -2.01
C THR A 58 24.10 9.51 -1.18
N ARG A 59 24.55 8.29 -1.51
CA ARG A 59 25.60 7.60 -0.76
C ARG A 59 26.99 7.95 -1.30
N THR A 60 27.96 8.08 -0.38
CA THR A 60 29.38 8.28 -0.72
C THR A 60 30.12 6.95 -0.59
N PRO A 61 31.03 6.63 -1.53
CA PRO A 61 31.85 5.43 -1.42
C PRO A 61 32.70 5.42 -0.14
N GLY A 62 32.82 4.22 0.49
CA GLY A 62 33.59 4.03 1.71
C GLY A 62 34.02 2.58 1.88
N ASP A 63 34.80 2.28 2.91
CA ASP A 63 35.20 0.90 3.24
C ASP A 63 34.16 0.30 4.20
N TYR A 64 33.19 -0.42 3.64
CA TYR A 64 32.11 -1.06 4.38
C TYR A 64 32.16 -2.58 4.23
N LYS A 65 32.03 -3.29 5.36
CA LYS A 65 31.91 -4.75 5.36
C LYS A 65 30.43 -5.14 5.40
N PRO A 66 29.95 -5.99 4.46
CA PRO A 66 28.54 -6.36 4.43
C PRO A 66 28.14 -7.18 5.67
N ILE A 67 26.92 -6.98 6.16
CA ILE A 67 26.30 -7.77 7.23
C ILE A 67 25.33 -8.76 6.57
N LEU A 68 25.80 -9.99 6.38
CA LEU A 68 25.04 -11.05 5.72
C LEU A 68 24.28 -11.97 6.70
N THR A 69 24.41 -11.72 8.01
CA THR A 69 23.70 -12.50 9.03
C THR A 69 22.28 -11.98 9.19
N PRO A 70 21.24 -12.77 8.82
CA PRO A 70 19.86 -12.36 8.98
C PRO A 70 19.53 -12.06 10.45
N PHE A 71 18.69 -11.06 10.69
CA PHE A 71 18.24 -10.61 12.00
C PHE A 71 19.32 -10.05 12.93
N ALA A 72 20.55 -9.80 12.43
CA ALA A 72 21.61 -9.20 13.22
C ALA A 72 21.24 -7.75 13.65
N THR A 73 20.72 -6.96 12.72
CA THR A 73 20.28 -5.58 12.95
C THR A 73 19.01 -5.55 13.82
N PHE A 74 18.10 -6.52 13.67
CA PHE A 74 16.91 -6.64 14.54
C PHE A 74 17.29 -6.87 16.01
N THR A 75 18.24 -7.75 16.28
CA THR A 75 18.69 -8.00 17.66
C THR A 75 19.44 -6.80 18.24
N ALA A 76 20.25 -6.11 17.45
CA ALA A 76 20.93 -4.89 17.86
C ALA A 76 19.97 -3.71 18.08
N ALA A 77 18.90 -3.62 17.30
CA ALA A 77 17.88 -2.58 17.39
C ALA A 77 17.12 -2.60 18.73
N LEU A 78 17.04 -3.73 19.41
CA LEU A 78 16.47 -3.83 20.77
C LEU A 78 17.23 -2.98 21.80
N GLN A 79 18.49 -2.67 21.53
CA GLN A 79 19.37 -1.91 22.43
C GLN A 79 19.76 -0.53 21.85
N GLN A 80 19.52 -0.28 20.55
CA GLN A 80 19.92 0.92 19.84
C GLN A 80 18.74 1.52 19.07
N PRO A 81 18.09 2.56 19.59
CA PRO A 81 16.92 3.19 18.96
C PRO A 81 17.17 3.71 17.53
N GLU A 82 18.42 4.06 17.21
CA GLU A 82 18.82 4.51 15.88
C GLU A 82 18.61 3.41 14.84
N LEU A 83 19.03 2.17 15.14
CA LEU A 83 18.85 1.02 14.23
C LEU A 83 17.38 0.68 14.03
N TYR A 84 16.58 0.75 15.10
CA TYR A 84 15.14 0.57 14.99
C TYR A 84 14.49 1.58 14.04
N ARG A 85 14.93 2.84 14.11
CA ARG A 85 14.46 3.88 13.21
C ARG A 85 14.88 3.63 11.76
N GLU A 86 16.11 3.19 11.51
CA GLU A 86 16.61 2.82 10.17
C GLU A 86 15.75 1.70 9.57
N MET A 87 15.47 0.65 10.33
CA MET A 87 14.57 -0.44 9.91
C MET A 87 13.17 0.05 9.53
N LEU A 88 12.57 0.90 10.37
CA LEU A 88 11.26 1.49 10.06
C LEU A 88 11.30 2.34 8.79
N MET A 89 12.35 3.12 8.59
CA MET A 89 12.51 3.94 7.39
C MET A 89 12.61 3.10 6.12
N ASN A 90 13.28 1.94 6.17
CA ASN A 90 13.34 1.00 5.05
C ASN A 90 11.93 0.43 4.73
N ILE A 91 11.15 0.05 5.75
CA ILE A 91 9.77 -0.38 5.56
C ILE A 91 8.94 0.75 4.91
N PHE A 92 9.03 1.97 5.43
CA PHE A 92 8.27 3.12 4.91
C PHE A 92 8.70 3.51 3.49
N LEU A 93 9.97 3.36 3.14
CA LEU A 93 10.48 3.68 1.82
C LEU A 93 9.88 2.78 0.72
N PHE A 94 9.63 1.49 1.03
CA PHE A 94 9.07 0.52 0.07
C PHE A 94 7.55 0.38 0.15
N PHE A 95 6.91 0.96 1.16
CA PHE A 95 5.45 0.92 1.31
C PHE A 95 4.69 1.57 0.14
N PRO A 96 5.07 2.79 -0.34
CA PRO A 96 4.44 3.39 -1.52
C PRO A 96 4.64 2.57 -2.80
N LEU A 97 5.78 1.90 -2.95
CA LEU A 97 6.02 0.99 -4.06
C LEU A 97 4.98 -0.14 -4.07
N GLY A 98 4.73 -0.74 -2.90
CA GLY A 98 3.70 -1.78 -2.74
C GLY A 98 2.31 -1.31 -3.13
N LEU A 99 1.92 -0.12 -2.68
CA LEU A 99 0.64 0.51 -3.02
C LEU A 99 0.48 0.75 -4.53
N THR A 100 1.44 1.47 -5.11
CA THR A 100 1.35 1.94 -6.50
C THR A 100 1.49 0.81 -7.50
N LEU A 101 2.45 -0.10 -7.31
CA LEU A 101 2.68 -1.25 -8.18
C LEU A 101 1.47 -2.19 -8.17
N SER A 102 0.96 -2.54 -6.99
CA SER A 102 -0.23 -3.39 -6.88
C SER A 102 -1.45 -2.80 -7.58
N ASN A 103 -1.60 -1.48 -7.56
CA ASN A 103 -2.72 -0.80 -8.21
C ASN A 103 -2.51 -0.59 -9.72
N ALA A 104 -1.25 -0.57 -10.18
CA ALA A 104 -0.89 -0.54 -11.60
C ALA A 104 -1.16 -1.90 -12.29
N LEU A 105 -1.04 -3.01 -11.57
CA LEU A 105 -1.28 -4.35 -12.08
C LEU A 105 -2.76 -4.56 -12.50
N PRO A 106 -3.03 -5.45 -13.46
CA PRO A 106 -4.39 -5.73 -13.92
C PRO A 106 -5.31 -6.15 -12.78
N GLN A 107 -6.42 -5.43 -12.58
CA GLN A 107 -7.37 -5.67 -11.50
C GLN A 107 -8.12 -7.01 -11.63
N LYS A 108 -8.13 -7.60 -12.84
CA LYS A 108 -8.69 -8.94 -13.13
C LYS A 108 -7.87 -10.08 -12.51
N TRP A 109 -6.61 -9.82 -12.14
CA TRP A 109 -5.79 -10.83 -11.52
C TRP A 109 -6.24 -11.11 -10.09
N HIS A 110 -6.07 -12.35 -9.66
CA HIS A 110 -6.41 -12.74 -8.30
C HIS A 110 -5.55 -11.96 -7.29
N ARG A 111 -6.18 -11.55 -6.17
CA ARG A 111 -5.51 -10.72 -5.16
C ARG A 111 -4.19 -11.31 -4.66
N TRP A 112 -4.12 -12.62 -4.47
CA TRP A 112 -2.90 -13.29 -4.03
C TRP A 112 -1.76 -13.20 -5.05
N VAL A 113 -2.08 -13.29 -6.35
CA VAL A 113 -1.09 -13.11 -7.43
C VAL A 113 -0.50 -11.69 -7.38
N ARG A 114 -1.34 -10.70 -7.15
CA ARG A 114 -0.90 -9.30 -7.02
C ARG A 114 -0.02 -9.10 -5.79
N ILE A 115 -0.39 -9.68 -4.63
CA ILE A 115 0.44 -9.64 -3.41
C ILE A 115 1.81 -10.27 -3.68
N ILE A 116 1.83 -11.51 -4.15
CA ILE A 116 3.07 -12.27 -4.36
C ILE A 116 3.97 -11.55 -5.36
N LEU A 117 3.43 -11.16 -6.51
CA LEU A 117 4.21 -10.51 -7.56
C LEU A 117 4.77 -9.17 -7.12
N THR A 118 3.98 -8.32 -6.45
CA THR A 118 4.44 -7.02 -5.96
C THR A 118 5.51 -7.18 -4.88
N THR A 119 5.31 -8.10 -3.95
CA THR A 119 6.30 -8.39 -2.89
C THR A 119 7.59 -8.93 -3.48
N LEU A 120 7.50 -9.83 -4.46
CA LEU A 120 8.67 -10.39 -5.14
C LEU A 120 9.44 -9.32 -5.91
N ILE A 121 8.76 -8.43 -6.64
CA ILE A 121 9.40 -7.30 -7.31
C ILE A 121 10.08 -6.37 -6.32
N GLY A 122 9.44 -6.06 -5.18
CA GLY A 122 10.04 -5.29 -4.11
C GLY A 122 11.30 -5.95 -3.54
N CYS A 123 11.26 -7.27 -3.31
CA CYS A 123 12.40 -8.07 -2.85
C CYS A 123 13.56 -8.02 -3.85
N ILE A 124 13.28 -8.24 -5.15
CA ILE A 124 14.31 -8.23 -6.20
C ILE A 124 14.93 -6.83 -6.34
N LEU A 125 14.13 -5.78 -6.29
CA LEU A 125 14.63 -4.40 -6.33
C LEU A 125 15.53 -4.11 -5.13
N SER A 126 15.09 -4.49 -3.93
CA SER A 126 15.89 -4.30 -2.70
C SER A 126 17.20 -5.08 -2.74
N ALA A 127 17.16 -6.37 -3.11
CA ALA A 127 18.36 -7.18 -3.25
C ALA A 127 19.33 -6.60 -4.31
N GLY A 128 18.78 -6.04 -5.40
CA GLY A 128 19.58 -5.34 -6.41
C GLY A 128 20.26 -4.07 -5.86
N ILE A 129 19.57 -3.33 -5.01
CA ILE A 129 20.13 -2.16 -4.31
C ILE A 129 21.27 -2.57 -3.39
N GLU A 130 21.05 -3.57 -2.53
CA GLU A 130 22.08 -4.08 -1.60
C GLU A 130 23.30 -4.62 -2.35
N TYR A 131 23.07 -5.33 -3.47
CA TYR A 131 24.17 -5.78 -4.34
C TYR A 131 24.94 -4.59 -4.94
N ALA A 132 24.24 -3.54 -5.39
CA ALA A 132 24.90 -2.35 -5.92
C ALA A 132 25.70 -1.59 -4.83
N GLN A 133 25.14 -1.47 -3.62
CA GLN A 133 25.85 -0.89 -2.48
C GLN A 133 27.11 -1.67 -2.14
N TYR A 134 27.02 -2.98 -2.08
CA TYR A 134 28.17 -3.86 -1.88
C TYR A 134 29.21 -3.71 -3.00
N ARG A 135 28.77 -3.76 -4.27
CA ARG A 135 29.69 -3.77 -5.43
C ARG A 135 30.44 -2.45 -5.61
N TYR A 136 29.80 -1.32 -5.29
CA TYR A 136 30.35 0.02 -5.45
C TYR A 136 30.76 0.67 -4.13
N ALA A 137 30.76 -0.08 -3.02
CA ALA A 137 31.08 0.39 -1.67
C ALA A 137 30.31 1.67 -1.27
N LEU A 138 29.00 1.73 -1.62
CA LEU A 138 28.13 2.89 -1.41
C LEU A 138 27.42 2.88 -0.04
N GLY A 139 27.87 2.09 0.91
CA GLY A 139 27.29 1.96 2.23
C GLY A 139 27.40 0.54 2.75
N LEU A 140 26.82 0.31 3.91
CA LEU A 140 26.74 -1.00 4.53
C LEU A 140 25.63 -1.80 3.86
N ALA A 141 25.98 -2.88 3.15
CA ALA A 141 24.99 -3.80 2.58
C ALA A 141 24.52 -4.78 3.67
N GLU A 142 23.19 -4.79 3.91
CA GLU A 142 22.60 -5.57 5.00
C GLU A 142 21.43 -6.44 4.49
N VAL A 143 21.45 -7.72 4.85
CA VAL A 143 20.33 -8.63 4.54
C VAL A 143 19.02 -8.16 5.22
N ASP A 144 19.14 -7.56 6.40
CA ASP A 144 17.98 -7.05 7.15
C ASP A 144 17.28 -5.90 6.44
N ASP A 145 18.00 -5.10 5.63
CA ASP A 145 17.41 -4.08 4.77
C ASP A 145 16.54 -4.70 3.67
N VAL A 146 16.99 -5.83 3.08
CA VAL A 146 16.17 -6.56 2.11
C VAL A 146 14.88 -7.08 2.76
N ILE A 147 14.96 -7.55 4.00
CA ILE A 147 13.79 -8.05 4.75
C ILE A 147 12.83 -6.88 5.02
N CYS A 148 13.32 -5.76 5.54
CA CYS A 148 12.51 -4.58 5.87
C CYS A 148 11.84 -3.97 4.62
N ASN A 149 12.59 -3.81 3.55
CA ASN A 149 12.10 -3.29 2.28
C ASN A 149 11.02 -4.19 1.65
N THR A 150 11.27 -5.52 1.68
CA THR A 150 10.27 -6.51 1.22
C THR A 150 9.01 -6.46 2.05
N LEU A 151 9.13 -6.34 3.37
CA LEU A 151 8.01 -6.18 4.29
C LEU A 151 7.23 -4.89 3.96
N GLY A 152 7.91 -3.79 3.69
CA GLY A 152 7.29 -2.54 3.26
C GLY A 152 6.43 -2.71 2.01
N ALA A 153 6.98 -3.32 0.96
CA ALA A 153 6.25 -3.61 -0.28
C ALA A 153 5.04 -4.53 -0.05
N PHE A 154 5.18 -5.56 0.80
CA PHE A 154 4.08 -6.44 1.20
C PHE A 154 2.98 -5.67 1.92
N LEU A 155 3.31 -4.89 2.95
CA LEU A 155 2.36 -4.12 3.74
C LEU A 155 1.62 -3.08 2.89
N GLY A 156 2.31 -2.40 1.98
CA GLY A 156 1.70 -1.49 1.02
C GLY A 156 0.65 -2.18 0.14
N THR A 157 0.96 -3.34 -0.41
CA THR A 157 0.01 -4.12 -1.20
C THR A 157 -1.15 -4.65 -0.37
N ALA A 158 -0.88 -5.19 0.81
CA ALA A 158 -1.90 -5.77 1.68
C ALA A 158 -2.89 -4.71 2.17
N SER A 159 -2.41 -3.52 2.55
CA SER A 159 -3.27 -2.40 2.98
C SER A 159 -4.19 -1.92 1.87
N LEU A 160 -3.72 -1.82 0.63
CA LEU A 160 -4.53 -1.46 -0.53
C LEU A 160 -5.64 -2.48 -0.77
N LEU A 161 -5.31 -3.78 -0.74
CA LEU A 161 -6.28 -4.84 -1.00
C LEU A 161 -7.28 -5.00 0.15
N ALA A 162 -6.87 -4.71 1.38
CA ALA A 162 -7.77 -4.62 2.53
C ALA A 162 -8.76 -3.45 2.37
N ALA A 163 -8.28 -2.27 1.98
CA ALA A 163 -9.13 -1.10 1.71
C ALA A 163 -10.19 -1.41 0.64
N HIS A 164 -9.81 -2.01 -0.49
CA HIS A 164 -10.74 -2.42 -1.53
C HIS A 164 -11.76 -3.48 -1.06
N ALA A 165 -11.36 -4.40 -0.18
CA ALA A 165 -12.27 -5.40 0.37
C ALA A 165 -13.31 -4.77 1.28
N ILE A 166 -12.90 -3.81 2.12
CA ILE A 166 -13.79 -3.06 3.02
C ILE A 166 -14.79 -2.22 2.21
N GLU A 167 -14.33 -1.49 1.18
CA GLU A 167 -15.17 -0.70 0.30
C GLU A 167 -16.25 -1.56 -0.36
N LYS A 168 -15.86 -2.67 -0.97
CA LYS A 168 -16.78 -3.63 -1.59
C LYS A 168 -17.79 -4.22 -0.60
N HIS A 169 -17.37 -4.44 0.64
CA HIS A 169 -18.26 -4.92 1.68
C HIS A 169 -19.30 -3.85 2.06
N LYS A 170 -18.88 -2.60 2.20
CA LYS A 170 -19.77 -1.45 2.47
C LYS A 170 -20.78 -1.25 1.35
N GLU A 171 -20.38 -1.31 0.09
CA GLU A 171 -21.27 -1.20 -1.07
C GLU A 171 -22.33 -2.30 -1.06
N ARG A 172 -21.93 -3.56 -0.81
CA ARG A 172 -22.87 -4.68 -0.72
C ARG A 172 -23.88 -4.49 0.43
N ALA A 173 -23.42 -4.10 1.60
CA ALA A 173 -24.28 -3.86 2.75
C ALA A 173 -25.29 -2.74 2.46
N TRP A 174 -24.84 -1.66 1.79
CA TRP A 174 -25.69 -0.55 1.39
C TRP A 174 -26.79 -1.00 0.39
N HIS A 175 -26.41 -1.76 -0.65
CA HIS A 175 -27.38 -2.32 -1.61
C HIS A 175 -28.40 -3.26 -0.93
N THR A 176 -27.96 -4.11 -0.01
CA THR A 176 -28.86 -4.99 0.74
C THR A 176 -29.87 -4.18 1.57
N ASN A 177 -29.42 -3.15 2.27
CA ASN A 177 -30.31 -2.30 3.05
C ASN A 177 -31.31 -1.53 2.17
N MET A 178 -30.88 -1.05 1.00
CA MET A 178 -31.76 -0.38 0.05
C MET A 178 -32.85 -1.31 -0.51
N THR A 179 -32.50 -2.56 -0.81
CA THR A 179 -33.51 -3.54 -1.29
C THR A 179 -34.50 -3.93 -0.19
N LEU A 180 -34.05 -4.07 1.05
CA LEU A 180 -34.92 -4.33 2.20
C LEU A 180 -35.91 -3.17 2.41
N THR A 181 -35.43 -1.93 2.41
CA THR A 181 -36.32 -0.74 2.57
C THR A 181 -37.28 -0.57 1.40
N ALA A 182 -36.91 -0.94 0.17
CA ALA A 182 -37.82 -0.93 -0.98
C ALA A 182 -38.92 -1.99 -0.83
N THR A 183 -38.57 -3.18 -0.37
CA THR A 183 -39.53 -4.25 -0.11
C THR A 183 -40.52 -3.91 1.02
N GLU A 184 -40.03 -3.29 2.11
CA GLU A 184 -40.87 -2.79 3.19
C GLU A 184 -41.83 -1.70 2.70
N ARG A 185 -41.40 -0.78 1.90
CA ARG A 185 -42.27 0.27 1.30
C ARG A 185 -43.34 -0.34 0.40
N GLN A 186 -43.00 -1.35 -0.41
CA GLN A 186 -43.91 -2.03 -1.28
C GLN A 186 -44.98 -2.82 -0.45
N PHE A 187 -44.55 -3.45 0.63
CA PHE A 187 -45.44 -4.13 1.55
C PHE A 187 -46.42 -3.13 2.23
N LEU A 188 -45.92 -2.00 2.73
CA LEU A 188 -46.75 -0.97 3.33
C LEU A 188 -47.73 -0.35 2.33
N HIS A 189 -47.33 -0.19 1.08
CA HIS A 189 -48.20 0.29 0.01
C HIS A 189 -49.33 -0.74 -0.28
N SER A 190 -49.00 -2.01 -0.37
CA SER A 190 -50.00 -3.09 -0.58
C SER A 190 -50.95 -3.23 0.60
N ALA A 191 -50.43 -3.11 1.83
CA ALA A 191 -51.29 -3.17 3.04
C ALA A 191 -52.23 -1.96 3.10
N LYS A 192 -51.75 -0.74 2.76
CA LYS A 192 -52.65 0.45 2.67
C LYS A 192 -53.69 0.32 1.59
N ALA A 193 -53.36 -0.22 0.43
CA ALA A 193 -54.33 -0.46 -0.65
C ALA A 193 -55.41 -1.48 -0.24
N ALA A 194 -55.01 -2.55 0.47
CA ALA A 194 -55.93 -3.53 0.98
C ALA A 194 -56.92 -2.96 2.03
N VAL A 195 -56.42 -2.07 2.89
CA VAL A 195 -57.26 -1.39 3.90
C VAL A 195 -58.19 -0.33 3.27
N SER A 196 -57.74 0.39 2.23
CA SER A 196 -58.55 1.42 1.56
C SER A 196 -59.54 0.84 0.55
N GLY A 197 -59.34 -0.39 0.04
CA GLY A 197 -60.24 -1.11 -0.86
C GLY A 197 -61.36 -1.93 -0.18
N GLY A 198 -61.34 -1.97 1.15
CA GLY A 198 -62.43 -2.60 1.93
C GLY A 198 -63.58 -1.65 2.16
N GLU A 199 -64.38 -1.41 1.11
CA GLU A 199 -65.76 -0.90 1.29
C GLU A 199 -66.53 -1.97 2.11
N ILE A 200 -66.87 -1.59 3.32
CA ILE A 200 -67.85 -2.33 4.14
C ILE A 200 -69.17 -2.20 3.39
N PRO A 201 -69.80 -3.32 2.93
CA PRO A 201 -71.13 -3.22 2.38
C PRO A 201 -72.06 -2.72 3.47
N ALA A 202 -72.73 -1.61 3.23
CA ALA A 202 -73.78 -1.12 4.08
C ALA A 202 -74.88 -2.19 4.11
N GLU A 203 -75.11 -2.80 5.29
CA GLU A 203 -76.30 -3.62 5.58
C GLU A 203 -77.51 -2.71 5.44
N SER A 204 -78.36 -3.05 4.47
CA SER A 204 -79.74 -2.58 4.36
C SER A 204 -80.67 -3.55 5.02
#